data_ea25d1ada05e39fc345f3ebd4847382c
#
_entry.id   ea25d1ada05e39fc345f3ebd4847382c
#
_cell.length_a   1.000
_cell.length_b   1.000
_cell.length_c   1.000
_cell.angle_alpha   90.00
_cell.angle_beta   90.00
_cell.angle_gamma   90.00
#
_symmetry.space_group_name_H-M   'P 1'
#
loop_
_entity.id
_entity.type
_entity.pdbx_description
1 polymer ?
#
loop_
_entity_poly.entity_id
_entity_poly.type
_entity_poly.pdbx_seq_one_letter_code
_entity_poly.pdbx_strand_id
1 'polypeptide(L)'
;MAIKKKRAGKAKTTKGYFSKYPKISYEGPKSKNPWAFKWYNPEEVIEGKTMAEHLRFSVVYWHTFRATGADQFGMGTMLRPWDDGSDSIANAQKRMRVAFEFMEKLGNPFWAFHDRDIAPEGKTLKETNKNLDAVLKVAKEEMDRTGIQLLWTTCNLFGNPRFMHGAATSCNADVFAFAADKVKKGLETALKLNAGGFTFWGGREGYTTLLNTDMKRELEHLGRFFKMAVAYKKEIGFDGQFYIEPKPKEPTKHQYDSDAAACLNFLRQFGLLKDFKLNLETNHAILAGHTMHHEMETAAAAGALGSLDANTGDPMLGWDTDQFPSSLYETANIMYTLLKYGGFTKGGVNFDAHVRRESFTPEDLFFAHIGGMDVFARGLKVAAAMRKDKALSEFIKKRYASWDSGIGAEIEKGKVGFKELEAYMLKKGNPAANESGRQEYLENIINDYIM
;
A
#
# COMPACT_ATOMS: atom_id res chain seq x y z
N MET A 1 -31.92 32.98 -51.86
CA MET A 1 -30.65 32.89 -51.12
C MET A 1 -30.70 31.63 -50.25
N ALA A 2 -29.97 30.58 -50.62
CA ALA A 2 -29.97 29.30 -49.90
C ALA A 2 -28.80 29.27 -48.92
N ILE A 3 -29.12 29.13 -47.64
CA ILE A 3 -28.14 29.05 -46.55
C ILE A 3 -27.56 27.62 -46.53
N LYS A 4 -26.29 27.48 -46.93
CA LYS A 4 -25.53 26.20 -46.80
C LYS A 4 -25.25 25.94 -45.31
N LYS A 5 -25.90 24.90 -44.74
CA LYS A 5 -25.52 24.32 -43.44
C LYS A 5 -24.13 23.68 -43.57
N LYS A 6 -23.14 24.21 -42.85
CA LYS A 6 -21.85 23.55 -42.63
C LYS A 6 -22.07 22.26 -41.81
N ARG A 7 -21.75 21.11 -42.40
CA ARG A 7 -21.64 19.84 -41.71
C ARG A 7 -20.51 19.94 -40.69
N ALA A 8 -20.81 19.77 -39.42
CA ALA A 8 -19.81 19.57 -38.35
C ALA A 8 -18.97 18.32 -38.69
N GLY A 9 -17.69 18.49 -38.87
CA GLY A 9 -16.77 17.38 -39.10
C GLY A 9 -16.78 16.44 -37.87
N LYS A 10 -17.00 15.15 -38.10
CA LYS A 10 -16.79 14.11 -37.10
C LYS A 10 -15.36 14.21 -36.60
N ALA A 11 -15.15 14.48 -35.32
CA ALA A 11 -13.85 14.39 -34.68
C ALA A 11 -13.28 12.98 -34.94
N LYS A 12 -12.07 12.92 -35.52
CA LYS A 12 -11.33 11.66 -35.65
C LYS A 12 -11.08 11.14 -34.24
N THR A 13 -11.75 10.05 -33.88
CA THR A 13 -11.41 9.30 -32.66
C THR A 13 -9.99 8.75 -32.86
N THR A 14 -9.01 9.36 -32.20
CA THR A 14 -7.67 8.80 -32.13
C THR A 14 -7.76 7.46 -31.42
N LYS A 15 -7.28 6.38 -32.06
CA LYS A 15 -7.19 5.06 -31.41
C LYS A 15 -6.36 5.21 -30.15
N GLY A 16 -6.86 4.67 -29.00
CA GLY A 16 -6.12 4.66 -27.76
C GLY A 16 -4.76 3.96 -27.87
N TYR A 17 -3.86 4.23 -26.94
CA TYR A 17 -2.51 3.65 -26.90
C TYR A 17 -2.53 2.13 -26.70
N PHE A 18 -3.50 1.64 -25.95
CA PHE A 18 -3.67 0.20 -25.65
C PHE A 18 -4.74 -0.45 -26.53
N SER A 19 -5.23 0.22 -27.58
CA SER A 19 -6.32 -0.26 -28.44
C SER A 19 -6.06 -1.62 -29.10
N LYS A 20 -4.78 -1.98 -29.33
CA LYS A 20 -4.37 -3.28 -29.90
C LYS A 20 -4.41 -4.43 -28.89
N TYR A 21 -4.46 -4.14 -27.59
CA TYR A 21 -4.44 -5.16 -26.53
C TYR A 21 -5.87 -5.57 -26.16
N PRO A 22 -6.10 -6.84 -25.80
CA PRO A 22 -7.41 -7.29 -25.37
C PRO A 22 -7.80 -6.68 -24.00
N LYS A 23 -9.07 -6.72 -23.66
CA LYS A 23 -9.51 -6.56 -22.29
C LYS A 23 -9.18 -7.86 -21.53
N ILE A 24 -8.56 -7.72 -20.35
CA ILE A 24 -8.19 -8.86 -19.52
C ILE A 24 -9.44 -9.37 -18.80
N SER A 25 -9.62 -10.69 -18.80
CA SER A 25 -10.75 -11.35 -18.15
C SER A 25 -10.33 -12.68 -17.54
N TYR A 26 -11.14 -13.21 -16.64
CA TYR A 26 -10.93 -14.53 -16.06
C TYR A 26 -11.26 -15.65 -17.05
N GLU A 27 -10.34 -16.60 -17.24
CA GLU A 27 -10.52 -17.79 -18.08
C GLU A 27 -10.30 -19.10 -17.31
N GLY A 28 -9.86 -19.02 -16.06
CA GLY A 28 -9.63 -20.16 -15.20
C GLY A 28 -8.24 -20.81 -15.29
N PRO A 29 -7.92 -21.71 -14.35
CA PRO A 29 -6.54 -22.23 -14.15
C PRO A 29 -5.97 -23.03 -15.33
N LYS A 30 -6.83 -23.55 -16.22
CA LYS A 30 -6.40 -24.32 -17.39
C LYS A 30 -6.07 -23.46 -18.61
N SER A 31 -6.36 -22.17 -18.57
CA SER A 31 -6.09 -21.25 -19.69
C SER A 31 -4.59 -21.17 -19.98
N LYS A 32 -4.25 -21.18 -21.27
CA LYS A 32 -2.90 -20.93 -21.78
C LYS A 32 -2.74 -19.50 -22.32
N ASN A 33 -3.81 -18.71 -22.28
CA ASN A 33 -3.79 -17.33 -22.73
C ASN A 33 -3.00 -16.46 -21.72
N PRO A 34 -1.89 -15.80 -22.12
CA PRO A 34 -1.14 -14.91 -21.23
C PRO A 34 -1.89 -13.61 -20.94
N TRP A 35 -2.94 -13.29 -21.72
CA TRP A 35 -3.78 -12.10 -21.59
C TRP A 35 -5.06 -12.36 -20.80
N ALA A 36 -5.04 -13.32 -19.88
CA ALA A 36 -6.20 -13.67 -19.07
C ALA A 36 -5.79 -13.97 -17.64
N PHE A 37 -6.69 -13.67 -16.70
CA PHE A 37 -6.56 -14.13 -15.33
C PHE A 37 -6.87 -15.63 -15.26
N LYS A 38 -6.04 -16.32 -14.50
CA LYS A 38 -6.20 -17.76 -14.22
C LYS A 38 -6.79 -18.00 -12.84
N TRP A 39 -6.61 -17.07 -11.94
CA TRP A 39 -7.04 -17.17 -10.54
C TRP A 39 -7.93 -16.02 -10.09
N TYR A 40 -7.68 -14.81 -10.59
CA TYR A 40 -8.50 -13.66 -10.24
C TYR A 40 -9.83 -13.68 -10.98
N ASN A 41 -10.87 -14.12 -10.27
CA ASN A 41 -12.26 -14.02 -10.70
C ASN A 41 -12.97 -13.00 -9.80
N PRO A 42 -13.17 -11.76 -10.22
CA PRO A 42 -13.68 -10.68 -9.37
C PRO A 42 -15.03 -11.01 -8.71
N GLU A 43 -15.87 -11.81 -9.38
CA GLU A 43 -17.23 -12.17 -8.92
C GLU A 43 -17.26 -13.44 -8.04
N GLU A 44 -16.15 -14.17 -7.90
CA GLU A 44 -16.12 -15.38 -7.07
C GLU A 44 -16.27 -15.03 -5.60
N VAL A 45 -17.25 -15.65 -4.94
CA VAL A 45 -17.53 -15.40 -3.52
C VAL A 45 -16.70 -16.32 -2.64
N ILE A 46 -15.93 -15.73 -1.72
CA ILE A 46 -15.06 -16.39 -0.75
C ILE A 46 -15.41 -15.85 0.64
N GLU A 47 -15.70 -16.69 1.62
CA GLU A 47 -16.10 -16.28 2.98
C GLU A 47 -17.12 -15.11 3.01
N GLY A 48 -18.09 -15.13 2.09
CA GLY A 48 -19.24 -14.19 2.08
C GLY A 48 -18.97 -12.84 1.39
N LYS A 49 -17.78 -12.62 0.82
CA LYS A 49 -17.44 -11.44 0.00
C LYS A 49 -16.92 -11.89 -1.36
N THR A 50 -17.09 -11.06 -2.38
CA THR A 50 -16.47 -11.30 -3.68
C THR A 50 -14.96 -11.18 -3.59
N MET A 51 -14.24 -11.84 -4.49
CA MET A 51 -12.79 -11.73 -4.58
C MET A 51 -12.34 -10.27 -4.82
N ALA A 52 -13.10 -9.50 -5.59
CA ALA A 52 -12.86 -8.08 -5.79
C ALA A 52 -12.99 -7.27 -4.48
N GLU A 53 -13.97 -7.58 -3.63
CA GLU A 53 -14.15 -6.93 -2.32
C GLU A 53 -13.04 -7.30 -1.31
N HIS A 54 -12.52 -8.53 -1.37
CA HIS A 54 -11.39 -8.94 -0.53
C HIS A 54 -10.08 -8.26 -0.91
N LEU A 55 -9.77 -8.21 -2.21
CA LEU A 55 -8.46 -7.83 -2.72
C LEU A 55 -8.34 -6.33 -3.00
N ARG A 56 -9.41 -5.70 -3.51
CA ARG A 56 -9.45 -4.25 -3.78
C ARG A 56 -8.19 -3.77 -4.50
N PHE A 57 -7.81 -4.48 -5.59
CA PHE A 57 -6.58 -4.23 -6.33
C PHE A 57 -6.47 -2.80 -6.85
N SER A 58 -5.31 -2.20 -6.64
CA SER A 58 -4.99 -0.84 -7.05
C SER A 58 -3.71 -0.79 -7.88
N VAL A 59 -3.71 0.04 -8.92
CA VAL A 59 -2.55 0.35 -9.75
C VAL A 59 -1.95 1.67 -9.32
N VAL A 60 -0.65 1.70 -9.07
CA VAL A 60 0.08 2.92 -8.75
C VAL A 60 0.44 3.71 -9.99
N TYR A 61 0.33 5.05 -9.91
CA TYR A 61 0.59 5.91 -11.06
C TYR A 61 2.08 6.06 -11.35
N TRP A 62 2.92 6.20 -10.31
CA TRP A 62 4.36 6.50 -10.44
C TRP A 62 5.13 5.36 -11.12
N HIS A 63 5.05 4.16 -10.66
CA HIS A 63 5.74 3.01 -11.23
C HIS A 63 5.18 2.59 -12.58
N THR A 64 3.86 2.57 -12.73
CA THR A 64 3.23 2.06 -13.95
C THR A 64 3.36 3.02 -15.13
N PHE A 65 3.16 4.32 -14.89
CA PHE A 65 3.05 5.30 -15.99
C PHE A 65 4.21 6.28 -16.08
N ARG A 66 5.03 6.43 -15.01
CA ARG A 66 6.15 7.37 -14.95
C ARG A 66 7.53 6.72 -14.91
N ALA A 67 7.64 5.49 -14.38
CA ALA A 67 8.94 4.83 -14.31
C ALA A 67 9.54 4.63 -15.70
N THR A 68 10.82 4.94 -15.81
CA THR A 68 11.59 4.86 -17.05
C THR A 68 12.55 3.67 -17.09
N GLY A 69 12.63 2.89 -16.02
CA GLY A 69 13.64 1.86 -15.84
C GLY A 69 15.05 2.42 -15.55
N ALA A 70 15.16 3.71 -15.22
CA ALA A 70 16.40 4.28 -14.70
C ALA A 70 16.63 3.78 -13.27
N ASP A 71 17.88 3.52 -12.95
CA ASP A 71 18.37 3.18 -11.62
C ASP A 71 19.64 3.98 -11.29
N GLN A 72 20.23 3.74 -10.13
CA GLN A 72 21.46 4.43 -9.71
C GLN A 72 22.69 4.10 -10.58
N PHE A 73 22.60 3.09 -11.46
CA PHE A 73 23.70 2.62 -12.30
C PHE A 73 23.49 2.92 -13.79
N GLY A 74 22.30 3.36 -14.21
CA GLY A 74 22.06 3.59 -15.62
C GLY A 74 20.81 4.38 -15.96
N MET A 75 20.83 4.87 -17.20
CA MET A 75 19.70 5.60 -17.78
C MET A 75 18.49 4.68 -18.01
N GLY A 76 17.32 5.31 -18.18
CA GLY A 76 16.08 4.60 -18.45
C GLY A 76 16.09 3.80 -19.74
N THR A 77 15.44 2.64 -19.73
CA THR A 77 15.25 1.73 -20.87
C THR A 77 13.84 1.78 -21.43
N MET A 78 12.89 2.34 -20.65
CA MET A 78 11.46 2.32 -20.97
C MET A 78 11.05 3.62 -21.63
N LEU A 79 10.92 3.60 -22.95
CA LEU A 79 10.29 4.71 -23.67
C LEU A 79 8.77 4.59 -23.52
N ARG A 80 8.17 5.56 -22.86
CA ARG A 80 6.72 5.63 -22.69
C ARG A 80 6.10 6.40 -23.87
N PRO A 81 5.45 5.74 -24.86
CA PRO A 81 4.97 6.40 -26.06
C PRO A 81 3.88 7.45 -25.80
N TRP A 82 3.31 7.44 -24.63
CA TRP A 82 2.32 8.42 -24.17
C TRP A 82 2.93 9.64 -23.45
N ASP A 83 4.22 9.61 -23.13
CA ASP A 83 4.93 10.69 -22.43
C ASP A 83 5.94 11.33 -23.39
N ASP A 84 5.81 12.63 -23.62
CA ASP A 84 6.74 13.38 -24.46
C ASP A 84 7.92 13.97 -23.68
N GLY A 85 8.02 13.66 -22.39
CA GLY A 85 9.06 14.14 -21.48
C GLY A 85 8.88 15.59 -21.02
N SER A 86 7.85 16.31 -21.48
CA SER A 86 7.61 17.68 -21.06
C SER A 86 6.82 17.76 -19.76
N ASP A 87 7.06 18.83 -18.99
CA ASP A 87 6.28 19.20 -17.80
C ASP A 87 5.01 20.01 -18.18
N SER A 88 4.49 19.86 -19.40
CA SER A 88 3.28 20.55 -19.81
C SER A 88 2.02 19.92 -19.19
N ILE A 89 1.02 20.77 -18.88
CA ILE A 89 -0.30 20.31 -18.43
C ILE A 89 -0.95 19.41 -19.49
N ALA A 90 -0.78 19.71 -20.77
CA ALA A 90 -1.34 18.90 -21.86
C ALA A 90 -0.78 17.47 -21.84
N ASN A 91 0.55 17.30 -21.63
CA ASN A 91 1.18 16.00 -21.48
C ASN A 91 0.68 15.26 -20.22
N ALA A 92 0.58 15.96 -19.08
CA ALA A 92 0.05 15.40 -17.85
C ALA A 92 -1.40 14.90 -18.01
N GLN A 93 -2.26 15.68 -18.66
CA GLN A 93 -3.64 15.29 -18.95
C GLN A 93 -3.73 14.12 -19.95
N LYS A 94 -2.85 14.07 -20.95
CA LYS A 94 -2.74 12.93 -21.88
C LYS A 94 -2.36 11.65 -21.14
N ARG A 95 -1.32 11.69 -20.28
CA ARG A 95 -0.90 10.55 -19.44
C ARG A 95 -2.04 10.07 -18.56
N MET A 96 -2.82 10.97 -17.97
CA MET A 96 -3.96 10.60 -17.14
C MET A 96 -4.98 9.76 -17.92
N ARG A 97 -5.36 10.17 -19.15
CA ARG A 97 -6.28 9.39 -19.99
C ARG A 97 -5.72 8.03 -20.37
N VAL A 98 -4.42 7.97 -20.67
CA VAL A 98 -3.74 6.70 -20.98
C VAL A 98 -3.71 5.76 -19.78
N ALA A 99 -3.51 6.29 -18.58
CA ALA A 99 -3.55 5.50 -17.34
C ALA A 99 -4.92 4.84 -17.14
N PHE A 100 -6.00 5.58 -17.34
CA PHE A 100 -7.35 5.02 -17.22
C PHE A 100 -7.68 4.03 -18.35
N GLU A 101 -7.18 4.24 -19.58
CA GLU A 101 -7.29 3.24 -20.65
C GLU A 101 -6.62 1.91 -20.27
N PHE A 102 -5.42 1.96 -19.66
CA PHE A 102 -4.74 0.77 -19.17
C PHE A 102 -5.54 0.06 -18.10
N MET A 103 -5.95 0.80 -17.06
CA MET A 103 -6.66 0.26 -15.92
C MET A 103 -8.02 -0.34 -16.32
N GLU A 104 -8.74 0.28 -17.24
CA GLU A 104 -10.00 -0.24 -17.78
C GLU A 104 -9.79 -1.56 -18.55
N LYS A 105 -8.69 -1.68 -19.30
CA LYS A 105 -8.35 -2.93 -19.99
C LYS A 105 -7.90 -4.02 -19.04
N LEU A 106 -7.15 -3.67 -18.01
CA LEU A 106 -6.74 -4.60 -16.95
C LEU A 106 -7.93 -5.06 -16.10
N GLY A 107 -8.93 -4.19 -15.90
CA GLY A 107 -10.12 -4.51 -15.10
C GLY A 107 -9.89 -4.36 -13.60
N ASN A 108 -8.90 -3.58 -13.16
CA ASN A 108 -8.70 -3.29 -11.74
C ASN A 108 -9.60 -2.15 -11.25
N PRO A 109 -10.11 -2.24 -10.00
CA PRO A 109 -11.11 -1.28 -9.51
C PRO A 109 -10.56 0.00 -8.89
N PHE A 110 -9.26 0.06 -8.53
CA PHE A 110 -8.68 1.18 -7.80
C PHE A 110 -7.34 1.65 -8.39
N TRP A 111 -6.96 2.88 -8.06
CA TRP A 111 -5.67 3.47 -8.36
C TRP A 111 -5.16 4.31 -7.19
N ALA A 112 -3.85 4.64 -7.21
CA ALA A 112 -3.19 5.49 -6.23
C ALA A 112 -2.15 6.40 -6.90
N PHE A 113 -1.84 7.57 -6.29
CA PHE A 113 -0.87 8.52 -6.86
C PHE A 113 -0.28 9.47 -5.81
N HIS A 114 0.92 10.00 -6.10
CA HIS A 114 1.44 11.21 -5.47
C HIS A 114 1.08 12.44 -6.31
N ASP A 115 0.88 13.58 -5.67
CA ASP A 115 0.52 14.83 -6.35
C ASP A 115 1.46 15.21 -7.51
N ARG A 116 2.77 14.91 -7.37
CA ARG A 116 3.77 15.26 -8.39
C ARG A 116 3.91 14.22 -9.50
N ASP A 117 3.40 13.03 -9.35
CA ASP A 117 3.37 12.05 -10.44
C ASP A 117 2.43 12.48 -11.55
N ILE A 118 1.28 13.04 -11.15
CA ILE A 118 0.19 13.39 -12.06
C ILE A 118 0.30 14.80 -12.62
N ALA A 119 0.89 15.76 -11.87
CA ALA A 119 0.94 17.15 -12.28
C ALA A 119 2.31 17.80 -12.01
N PRO A 120 2.82 18.65 -12.91
CA PRO A 120 4.09 19.32 -12.74
C PRO A 120 4.04 20.36 -11.61
N GLU A 121 5.16 20.55 -10.92
CA GLU A 121 5.34 21.66 -9.99
C GLU A 121 5.46 22.99 -10.75
N GLY A 122 4.80 24.04 -10.28
CA GLY A 122 4.91 25.37 -10.81
C GLY A 122 6.04 26.15 -10.13
N LYS A 123 6.31 27.37 -10.61
CA LYS A 123 7.28 28.28 -10.01
C LYS A 123 6.84 28.82 -8.64
N THR A 124 5.55 28.79 -8.38
CA THR A 124 4.94 29.21 -7.11
C THR A 124 3.97 28.16 -6.63
N LEU A 125 3.66 28.16 -5.33
CA LEU A 125 2.66 27.29 -4.74
C LEU A 125 1.28 27.45 -5.41
N LYS A 126 0.89 28.69 -5.72
CA LYS A 126 -0.36 28.98 -6.44
C LYS A 126 -0.40 28.35 -7.83
N GLU A 127 0.70 28.40 -8.57
CA GLU A 127 0.81 27.77 -9.89
C GLU A 127 0.81 26.23 -9.77
N THR A 128 1.52 25.69 -8.80
CA THR A 128 1.54 24.26 -8.49
C THR A 128 0.14 23.73 -8.21
N ASN A 129 -0.64 24.41 -7.38
CA ASN A 129 -2.02 24.04 -7.07
C ASN A 129 -2.92 24.15 -8.30
N LYS A 130 -2.76 25.19 -9.13
CA LYS A 130 -3.49 25.35 -10.41
C LYS A 130 -3.18 24.21 -11.38
N ASN A 131 -1.91 23.81 -11.48
CA ASN A 131 -1.49 22.70 -12.33
C ASN A 131 -2.13 21.39 -11.88
N LEU A 132 -2.11 21.11 -10.58
CA LEU A 132 -2.76 19.96 -9.99
C LEU A 132 -4.26 19.96 -10.29
N ASP A 133 -4.97 21.07 -10.05
CA ASP A 133 -6.41 21.19 -10.30
C ASP A 133 -6.78 20.92 -11.76
N ALA A 134 -5.94 21.34 -12.70
CA ALA A 134 -6.17 21.13 -14.13
C ALA A 134 -6.09 19.64 -14.52
N VAL A 135 -5.21 18.86 -13.86
CA VAL A 135 -5.10 17.41 -14.10
C VAL A 135 -6.16 16.64 -13.33
N LEU A 136 -6.47 17.05 -12.09
CA LEU A 136 -7.54 16.43 -11.29
C LEU A 136 -8.92 16.51 -11.95
N LYS A 137 -9.18 17.55 -12.76
CA LYS A 137 -10.40 17.62 -13.56
C LYS A 137 -10.50 16.43 -14.53
N VAL A 138 -9.41 16.11 -15.23
CA VAL A 138 -9.35 14.96 -16.13
C VAL A 138 -9.45 13.64 -15.37
N ALA A 139 -8.74 13.52 -14.23
CA ALA A 139 -8.83 12.34 -13.39
C ALA A 139 -10.28 12.07 -12.95
N LYS A 140 -11.00 13.11 -12.50
CA LYS A 140 -12.42 12.98 -12.11
C LYS A 140 -13.31 12.57 -13.28
N GLU A 141 -13.12 13.18 -14.47
CA GLU A 141 -13.85 12.81 -15.69
C GLU A 141 -13.65 11.31 -16.03
N GLU A 142 -12.41 10.81 -15.93
CA GLU A 142 -12.09 9.41 -16.21
C GLU A 142 -12.61 8.47 -15.12
N MET A 143 -12.53 8.84 -13.85
CA MET A 143 -13.13 8.08 -12.74
C MET A 143 -14.64 7.93 -12.93
N ASP A 144 -15.32 9.02 -13.28
CA ASP A 144 -16.78 9.00 -13.52
C ASP A 144 -17.17 8.17 -14.75
N ARG A 145 -16.32 8.18 -15.79
CA ARG A 145 -16.53 7.39 -17.01
C ARG A 145 -16.32 5.89 -16.81
N THR A 146 -15.30 5.51 -16.01
CA THR A 146 -14.86 4.10 -15.88
C THR A 146 -15.40 3.42 -14.64
N GLY A 147 -15.80 4.17 -13.60
CA GLY A 147 -16.13 3.64 -12.29
C GLY A 147 -14.90 3.28 -11.42
N ILE A 148 -13.68 3.46 -11.93
CA ILE A 148 -12.44 3.20 -11.18
C ILE A 148 -12.30 4.23 -10.06
N GLN A 149 -12.04 3.77 -8.84
CA GLN A 149 -12.03 4.58 -7.62
C GLN A 149 -10.61 4.86 -7.14
N LEU A 150 -10.43 5.92 -6.36
CA LEU A 150 -9.16 6.26 -5.73
C LEU A 150 -9.01 5.49 -4.42
N LEU A 151 -8.05 4.56 -4.33
CA LEU A 151 -7.77 3.81 -3.11
C LEU A 151 -7.22 4.75 -2.03
N TRP A 152 -6.14 5.43 -2.35
CA TRP A 152 -5.57 6.51 -1.55
C TRP A 152 -4.73 7.45 -2.42
N THR A 153 -4.44 8.62 -1.89
CA THR A 153 -3.47 9.56 -2.47
C THR A 153 -2.49 10.03 -1.42
N THR A 154 -1.41 10.64 -1.86
CA THR A 154 -0.39 11.22 -0.99
C THR A 154 0.28 12.42 -1.65
N CYS A 155 1.18 13.09 -0.92
CA CYS A 155 2.01 14.18 -1.41
C CYS A 155 3.46 13.72 -1.53
N ASN A 156 4.11 14.09 -2.63
CA ASN A 156 5.56 13.94 -2.75
C ASN A 156 6.25 15.00 -1.87
N LEU A 157 6.71 14.57 -0.69
CA LEU A 157 7.43 15.37 0.29
C LEU A 157 8.91 14.97 0.40
N PHE A 158 9.47 14.38 -0.66
CA PHE A 158 10.81 13.80 -0.66
C PHE A 158 11.62 14.11 -1.92
N GLY A 159 10.99 14.25 -3.09
CA GLY A 159 11.68 14.35 -4.38
C GLY A 159 12.34 15.70 -4.63
N ASN A 160 11.77 16.81 -4.14
CA ASN A 160 12.35 18.14 -4.34
C ASN A 160 13.53 18.37 -3.36
N PRO A 161 14.65 19.00 -3.79
CA PRO A 161 15.79 19.30 -2.93
C PRO A 161 15.46 20.02 -1.61
N ARG A 162 14.36 20.79 -1.54
CA ARG A 162 13.93 21.43 -0.28
C ARG A 162 13.65 20.44 0.84
N PHE A 163 13.30 19.19 0.50
CA PHE A 163 13.00 18.12 1.45
C PHE A 163 14.21 17.22 1.78
N MET A 164 15.43 17.58 1.36
CA MET A 164 16.60 16.73 1.56
C MET A 164 16.90 16.41 3.05
N HIS A 165 16.40 17.21 3.97
CA HIS A 165 16.49 17.02 5.42
C HIS A 165 15.13 16.80 6.07
N GLY A 166 14.24 16.09 5.40
CA GLY A 166 12.87 15.87 5.83
C GLY A 166 11.91 16.99 5.43
N ALA A 167 10.65 16.75 5.60
CA ALA A 167 9.56 17.69 5.39
C ALA A 167 8.95 18.12 6.74
N ALA A 168 8.23 17.19 7.40
CA ALA A 168 7.68 17.41 8.75
C ALA A 168 8.75 17.42 9.85
N THR A 169 9.88 16.74 9.63
CA THR A 169 11.03 16.71 10.54
C THR A 169 12.11 17.72 10.16
N SER A 170 11.90 18.53 9.11
CA SER A 170 12.89 19.49 8.62
C SER A 170 13.44 20.40 9.73
N CYS A 171 14.75 20.62 9.69
CA CYS A 171 15.43 21.62 10.53
C CYS A 171 15.06 23.08 10.16
N ASN A 172 14.31 23.29 9.05
CA ASN A 172 13.86 24.58 8.58
C ASN A 172 12.33 24.70 8.69
N ALA A 173 11.85 25.65 9.49
CA ALA A 173 10.44 25.89 9.72
C ALA A 173 9.65 26.25 8.44
N ASP A 174 10.28 26.93 7.47
CA ASP A 174 9.62 27.28 6.21
C ASP A 174 9.37 26.02 5.35
N VAL A 175 10.26 25.02 5.42
CA VAL A 175 10.07 23.73 4.75
C VAL A 175 8.91 22.97 5.40
N PHE A 176 8.83 22.94 6.72
CA PHE A 176 7.70 22.38 7.45
C PHE A 176 6.37 23.04 7.02
N ALA A 177 6.33 24.39 6.99
CA ALA A 177 5.14 25.14 6.58
C ALA A 177 4.74 24.85 5.13
N PHE A 178 5.71 24.74 4.22
CA PHE A 178 5.46 24.38 2.82
C PHE A 178 4.91 22.94 2.71
N ALA A 179 5.47 22.01 3.46
CA ALA A 179 4.99 20.62 3.49
C ALA A 179 3.55 20.55 4.04
N ALA A 180 3.24 21.31 5.09
CA ALA A 180 1.89 21.40 5.65
C ALA A 180 0.86 21.92 4.64
N ASP A 181 1.21 22.93 3.84
CA ASP A 181 0.33 23.42 2.77
C ASP A 181 0.12 22.36 1.68
N LYS A 182 1.19 21.63 1.28
CA LYS A 182 1.04 20.53 0.33
C LYS A 182 0.11 19.43 0.86
N VAL A 183 0.23 19.04 2.13
CA VAL A 183 -0.66 18.04 2.74
C VAL A 183 -2.09 18.58 2.82
N LYS A 184 -2.28 19.86 3.18
CA LYS A 184 -3.58 20.51 3.13
C LYS A 184 -4.23 20.34 1.74
N LYS A 185 -3.52 20.70 0.67
CA LYS A 185 -4.01 20.55 -0.71
C LYS A 185 -4.22 19.07 -1.08
N GLY A 186 -3.39 18.17 -0.60
CA GLY A 186 -3.53 16.72 -0.78
C GLY A 186 -4.83 16.18 -0.14
N LEU A 187 -5.16 16.62 1.06
CA LEU A 187 -6.40 16.25 1.75
C LEU A 187 -7.65 16.79 1.05
N GLU A 188 -7.60 18.05 0.56
CA GLU A 188 -8.67 18.63 -0.28
C GLU A 188 -8.85 17.81 -1.59
N THR A 189 -7.74 17.33 -2.16
CA THR A 189 -7.75 16.46 -3.34
C THR A 189 -8.36 15.10 -3.02
N ALA A 190 -7.98 14.49 -1.90
CA ALA A 190 -8.54 13.21 -1.43
C ALA A 190 -10.07 13.32 -1.23
N LEU A 191 -10.53 14.38 -0.59
CA LEU A 191 -11.95 14.68 -0.42
C LEU A 191 -12.65 14.83 -1.77
N LYS A 192 -12.11 15.66 -2.67
CA LYS A 192 -12.68 15.95 -4.00
C LYS A 192 -12.83 14.71 -4.87
N LEU A 193 -11.89 13.78 -4.79
CA LEU A 193 -11.90 12.52 -5.54
C LEU A 193 -12.51 11.35 -4.77
N ASN A 194 -13.07 11.58 -3.59
CA ASN A 194 -13.66 10.54 -2.74
C ASN A 194 -12.69 9.37 -2.48
N ALA A 195 -11.44 9.68 -2.10
CA ALA A 195 -10.41 8.70 -1.82
C ALA A 195 -10.76 7.84 -0.60
N GLY A 196 -10.46 6.53 -0.66
CA GLY A 196 -10.58 5.65 0.51
C GLY A 196 -9.63 6.01 1.65
N GLY A 197 -8.48 6.64 1.35
CA GLY A 197 -7.50 7.06 2.34
C GLY A 197 -6.50 8.11 1.87
N PHE A 198 -5.62 8.46 2.81
CA PHE A 198 -4.45 9.30 2.56
C PHE A 198 -3.24 8.68 3.26
N THR A 199 -2.20 8.39 2.49
CA THR A 199 -0.97 7.73 2.98
C THR A 199 0.10 8.77 3.28
N PHE A 200 0.82 8.61 4.38
CA PHE A 200 2.02 9.33 4.73
C PHE A 200 3.21 8.36 4.61
N TRP A 201 4.02 8.55 3.59
CA TRP A 201 5.31 7.90 3.44
C TRP A 201 6.42 8.85 3.86
N GLY A 202 7.20 8.42 4.84
CA GLY A 202 8.22 9.24 5.49
C GLY A 202 9.57 9.30 4.77
N GLY A 203 9.63 9.17 3.45
CA GLY A 203 10.82 8.95 2.64
C GLY A 203 12.10 9.70 3.01
N ARG A 204 12.00 10.91 3.60
CA ARG A 204 13.13 11.64 4.13
C ARG A 204 12.97 12.06 5.60
N GLU A 205 11.96 11.54 6.28
CA GLU A 205 11.73 11.74 7.70
C GLU A 205 12.62 10.80 8.51
N GLY A 206 13.84 11.26 8.79
CA GLY A 206 14.87 10.47 9.42
C GLY A 206 16.24 11.17 9.35
N TYR A 207 17.32 10.40 9.51
CA TYR A 207 18.68 10.97 9.57
C TYR A 207 19.72 10.08 8.89
N THR A 208 20.82 10.70 8.46
CA THR A 208 22.02 10.01 7.97
C THR A 208 23.13 10.00 9.02
N THR A 209 23.15 10.96 9.94
CA THR A 209 24.05 11.03 11.09
C THR A 209 23.35 11.74 12.26
N LEU A 210 23.60 11.28 13.47
CA LEU A 210 23.10 11.93 14.69
C LEU A 210 23.95 13.15 15.11
N LEU A 211 25.05 13.43 14.43
CA LEU A 211 25.94 14.55 14.80
C LEU A 211 25.34 15.93 14.50
N ASN A 212 24.35 16.00 13.63
CA ASN A 212 23.65 17.22 13.25
C ASN A 212 22.11 17.13 13.45
N THR A 213 21.62 16.11 14.16
CA THR A 213 20.20 15.80 14.29
C THR A 213 19.71 15.98 15.72
N ASP A 214 18.72 16.82 15.94
CA ASP A 214 17.94 16.88 17.18
C ASP A 214 16.73 15.96 17.08
N MET A 215 16.97 14.66 17.25
CA MET A 215 15.96 13.60 17.09
C MET A 215 14.69 13.86 17.91
N LYS A 216 14.83 14.35 19.15
CA LYS A 216 13.68 14.63 19.99
C LYS A 216 12.77 15.70 19.36
N ARG A 217 13.36 16.80 18.92
CA ARG A 217 12.65 17.90 18.28
C ARG A 217 12.01 17.48 16.97
N GLU A 218 12.71 16.70 16.15
CA GLU A 218 12.21 16.18 14.88
C GLU A 218 10.98 15.30 15.10
N LEU A 219 11.01 14.37 16.05
CA LEU A 219 9.86 13.52 16.40
C LEU A 219 8.68 14.34 16.97
N GLU A 220 8.96 15.36 17.77
CA GLU A 220 7.92 16.28 18.27
C GLU A 220 7.28 17.09 17.12
N HIS A 221 8.06 17.51 16.13
CA HIS A 221 7.56 18.19 14.93
C HIS A 221 6.68 17.24 14.11
N LEU A 222 7.12 16.01 13.85
CA LEU A 222 6.34 15.01 13.12
C LEU A 222 5.01 14.71 13.83
N GLY A 223 5.04 14.53 15.16
CA GLY A 223 3.82 14.34 15.96
C GLY A 223 2.86 15.51 15.88
N ARG A 224 3.38 16.75 15.88
CA ARG A 224 2.59 17.97 15.69
C ARG A 224 2.01 18.03 14.29
N PHE A 225 2.79 17.70 13.26
CA PHE A 225 2.36 17.68 11.87
C PHE A 225 1.16 16.74 11.67
N PHE A 226 1.24 15.53 12.21
CA PHE A 226 0.15 14.57 12.10
C PHE A 226 -1.10 15.00 12.89
N LYS A 227 -0.93 15.62 14.06
CA LYS A 227 -2.08 16.22 14.79
C LYS A 227 -2.76 17.32 13.98
N MET A 228 -1.99 18.16 13.29
CA MET A 228 -2.53 19.20 12.39
C MET A 228 -3.27 18.56 11.21
N ALA A 229 -2.73 17.51 10.60
CA ALA A 229 -3.40 16.77 9.52
C ALA A 229 -4.72 16.14 9.99
N VAL A 230 -4.75 15.53 11.18
CA VAL A 230 -5.98 14.98 11.78
C VAL A 230 -7.02 16.07 12.06
N ALA A 231 -6.60 17.21 12.57
CA ALA A 231 -7.50 18.32 12.83
C ALA A 231 -8.11 18.83 11.50
N TYR A 232 -7.28 19.06 10.48
CA TYR A 232 -7.75 19.53 9.19
C TYR A 232 -8.63 18.52 8.46
N LYS A 233 -8.30 17.22 8.53
CA LYS A 233 -9.17 16.14 8.04
C LYS A 233 -10.59 16.25 8.58
N LYS A 234 -10.73 16.51 9.91
CA LYS A 234 -12.03 16.65 10.58
C LYS A 234 -12.73 17.94 10.15
N GLU A 235 -11.98 19.04 10.02
CA GLU A 235 -12.50 20.35 9.60
C GLU A 235 -13.17 20.27 8.21
N ILE A 236 -12.50 19.61 7.24
CA ILE A 236 -13.03 19.48 5.87
C ILE A 236 -14.02 18.33 5.68
N GLY A 237 -14.26 17.51 6.70
CA GLY A 237 -15.16 16.35 6.63
C GLY A 237 -14.63 15.19 5.76
N PHE A 238 -13.32 15.05 5.61
CA PHE A 238 -12.75 13.88 4.91
C PHE A 238 -12.85 12.63 5.80
N ASP A 239 -13.56 11.60 5.33
CA ASP A 239 -13.81 10.35 6.07
C ASP A 239 -12.82 9.23 5.73
N GLY A 240 -11.93 9.43 4.75
CA GLY A 240 -10.90 8.48 4.34
C GLY A 240 -9.95 8.11 5.49
N GLN A 241 -9.36 6.93 5.45
CA GLN A 241 -8.42 6.46 6.47
C GLN A 241 -7.04 7.08 6.28
N PHE A 242 -6.39 7.53 7.36
CA PHE A 242 -4.97 7.88 7.35
C PHE A 242 -4.11 6.65 7.52
N TYR A 243 -3.06 6.56 6.71
CA TYR A 243 -2.05 5.51 6.79
C TYR A 243 -0.67 6.10 7.01
N ILE A 244 0.18 5.39 7.77
CA ILE A 244 1.63 5.52 7.72
C ILE A 244 2.16 4.30 6.99
N GLU A 245 3.12 4.52 6.10
CA GLU A 245 3.82 3.48 5.38
C GLU A 245 5.25 3.35 5.92
N PRO A 246 5.54 2.30 6.70
CA PRO A 246 6.85 2.08 7.30
C PRO A 246 7.92 1.77 6.25
N LYS A 247 9.12 2.34 6.46
CA LYS A 247 10.34 1.97 5.72
C LYS A 247 11.57 2.21 6.61
N PRO A 248 12.51 1.25 6.74
CA PRO A 248 13.62 1.39 7.69
C PRO A 248 14.71 2.35 7.24
N LYS A 249 14.95 2.44 5.95
CA LYS A 249 16.06 3.16 5.30
C LYS A 249 15.71 3.44 3.84
N GLU A 250 16.59 4.22 3.17
CA GLU A 250 16.47 4.57 1.75
C GLU A 250 15.24 5.46 1.46
N PRO A 251 15.50 6.76 1.17
CA PRO A 251 16.82 7.35 0.88
C PRO A 251 17.63 7.80 2.11
N THR A 252 17.06 7.88 3.30
CA THR A 252 17.84 8.16 4.52
C THR A 252 18.50 6.90 5.06
N LYS A 253 19.53 7.04 5.89
CA LYS A 253 20.18 5.91 6.53
C LYS A 253 19.27 5.24 7.58
N HIS A 254 18.50 6.06 8.31
CA HIS A 254 17.52 5.64 9.30
C HIS A 254 16.26 6.49 9.17
N GLN A 255 15.12 5.87 8.88
CA GLN A 255 13.82 6.51 8.94
C GLN A 255 13.19 6.34 10.32
N TYR A 256 12.39 7.31 10.76
CA TYR A 256 11.72 7.25 12.07
C TYR A 256 10.59 6.22 12.11
N ASP A 257 9.95 5.98 10.98
CA ASP A 257 8.89 5.01 10.76
C ASP A 257 9.43 3.66 10.24
N SER A 258 10.49 3.14 10.88
CA SER A 258 11.32 2.06 10.36
C SER A 258 10.61 0.72 10.15
N ASP A 259 9.56 0.45 10.91
CA ASP A 259 8.75 -0.78 10.87
C ASP A 259 7.39 -0.56 11.56
N ALA A 260 6.53 -1.57 11.57
CA ALA A 260 5.23 -1.51 12.24
C ALA A 260 5.34 -1.18 13.74
N ALA A 261 6.32 -1.74 14.43
CA ALA A 261 6.48 -1.52 15.87
C ALA A 261 6.91 -0.08 16.19
N ALA A 262 7.84 0.50 15.40
CA ALA A 262 8.26 1.90 15.51
C ALA A 262 7.07 2.85 15.25
N CYS A 263 6.31 2.62 14.19
CA CYS A 263 5.10 3.40 13.90
C CYS A 263 4.07 3.33 15.03
N LEU A 264 3.79 2.15 15.55
CA LEU A 264 2.84 1.97 16.65
C LEU A 264 3.31 2.65 17.93
N ASN A 265 4.62 2.59 18.24
CA ASN A 265 5.20 3.30 19.39
C ASN A 265 5.02 4.81 19.23
N PHE A 266 5.38 5.37 18.06
CA PHE A 266 5.20 6.77 17.74
C PHE A 266 3.72 7.20 17.85
N LEU A 267 2.80 6.45 17.26
CA LEU A 267 1.37 6.75 17.32
C LEU A 267 0.83 6.73 18.76
N ARG A 268 1.29 5.81 19.61
CA ARG A 268 0.93 5.78 21.04
C ARG A 268 1.49 6.97 21.78
N GLN A 269 2.75 7.29 21.57
CA GLN A 269 3.44 8.44 22.23
C GLN A 269 2.71 9.75 21.97
N PHE A 270 2.21 9.97 20.76
CA PHE A 270 1.54 11.21 20.38
C PHE A 270 0.01 11.16 20.47
N GLY A 271 -0.58 10.03 20.90
CA GLY A 271 -2.03 9.86 21.07
C GLY A 271 -2.79 9.79 19.73
N LEU A 272 -2.18 9.24 18.69
CA LEU A 272 -2.68 9.21 17.30
C LEU A 272 -3.13 7.81 16.85
N LEU A 273 -2.96 6.76 17.66
CA LEU A 273 -3.21 5.37 17.23
C LEU A 273 -4.63 5.12 16.69
N LYS A 274 -5.62 5.84 17.20
CA LYS A 274 -7.01 5.72 16.74
C LYS A 274 -7.30 6.43 15.40
N ASP A 275 -6.44 7.38 14.99
CA ASP A 275 -6.64 8.17 13.77
C ASP A 275 -5.89 7.56 12.57
N PHE A 276 -4.88 6.73 12.82
CA PHE A 276 -4.00 6.12 11.82
C PHE A 276 -4.08 4.59 11.81
N LYS A 277 -3.87 4.04 10.64
CA LYS A 277 -3.51 2.64 10.42
C LYS A 277 -2.20 2.57 9.63
N LEU A 278 -1.71 1.37 9.36
CA LEU A 278 -0.50 1.17 8.58
C LEU A 278 -0.84 0.70 7.17
N ASN A 279 -0.10 1.21 6.19
CA ASN A 279 -0.01 0.70 4.84
C ASN A 279 1.30 -0.06 4.76
N LEU A 280 1.25 -1.38 4.84
CA LEU A 280 2.45 -2.21 4.96
C LEU A 280 2.92 -2.65 3.59
N GLU A 281 4.24 -2.59 3.38
CA GLU A 281 4.88 -2.98 2.14
C GLU A 281 5.82 -4.16 2.35
N THR A 282 5.74 -5.16 1.46
CA THR A 282 6.52 -6.39 1.59
C THR A 282 8.02 -6.13 1.44
N ASN A 283 8.43 -5.30 0.47
CA ASN A 283 9.86 -5.01 0.30
C ASN A 283 10.43 -4.20 1.47
N HIS A 284 9.66 -3.27 2.02
CA HIS A 284 10.05 -2.52 3.23
C HIS A 284 10.21 -3.44 4.44
N ALA A 285 9.35 -4.43 4.62
CA ALA A 285 9.50 -5.45 5.66
C ALA A 285 10.84 -6.22 5.49
N ILE A 286 11.15 -6.64 4.27
CA ILE A 286 12.42 -7.32 3.94
C ILE A 286 13.62 -6.43 4.28
N LEU A 287 13.57 -5.15 3.92
CA LEU A 287 14.62 -4.17 4.25
C LEU A 287 14.79 -3.94 5.75
N ALA A 288 13.71 -4.10 6.54
CA ALA A 288 13.74 -4.04 7.99
C ALA A 288 14.27 -5.34 8.65
N GLY A 289 14.50 -6.39 7.85
CA GLY A 289 14.89 -7.72 8.34
C GLY A 289 13.71 -8.53 8.88
N HIS A 290 12.50 -8.20 8.47
CA HIS A 290 11.26 -8.85 8.90
C HIS A 290 10.59 -9.59 7.74
N THR A 291 9.68 -10.49 8.05
CA THR A 291 8.73 -11.02 7.08
C THR A 291 7.49 -10.11 7.04
N MET A 292 6.80 -10.07 5.90
CA MET A 292 5.52 -9.35 5.81
C MET A 292 4.49 -9.90 6.81
N HIS A 293 4.52 -11.21 7.10
CA HIS A 293 3.67 -11.84 8.11
C HIS A 293 3.90 -11.22 9.51
N HIS A 294 5.18 -10.98 9.92
CA HIS A 294 5.50 -10.33 11.18
C HIS A 294 4.93 -8.90 11.27
N GLU A 295 5.14 -8.10 10.23
CA GLU A 295 4.64 -6.72 10.17
C GLU A 295 3.09 -6.67 10.25
N MET A 296 2.42 -7.56 9.52
CA MET A 296 0.96 -7.63 9.53
C MET A 296 0.39 -8.08 10.89
N GLU A 297 0.97 -9.12 11.53
CA GLU A 297 0.53 -9.56 12.85
C GLU A 297 0.78 -8.46 13.90
N THR A 298 1.91 -7.76 13.84
CA THR A 298 2.24 -6.64 14.72
C THR A 298 1.21 -5.50 14.60
N ALA A 299 0.91 -5.09 13.37
CA ALA A 299 -0.09 -4.05 13.10
C ALA A 299 -1.51 -4.49 13.50
N ALA A 300 -1.88 -5.73 13.18
CA ALA A 300 -3.21 -6.27 13.44
C ALA A 300 -3.48 -6.44 14.95
N ALA A 301 -2.50 -6.89 15.74
CA ALA A 301 -2.60 -6.99 17.19
C ALA A 301 -2.89 -5.64 17.86
N ALA A 302 -2.49 -4.53 17.23
CA ALA A 302 -2.79 -3.17 17.68
C ALA A 302 -4.07 -2.58 17.05
N GLY A 303 -4.80 -3.34 16.21
CA GLY A 303 -5.95 -2.85 15.44
C GLY A 303 -5.58 -1.85 14.35
N ALA A 304 -4.32 -1.82 13.93
CA ALA A 304 -3.76 -0.83 13.01
C ALA A 304 -3.45 -1.37 11.60
N LEU A 305 -3.78 -2.62 11.27
CA LEU A 305 -3.67 -3.13 9.91
C LEU A 305 -4.67 -2.38 8.99
N GLY A 306 -4.19 -1.75 7.94
CA GLY A 306 -4.99 -0.83 7.13
C GLY A 306 -5.02 -1.14 5.65
N SER A 307 -3.87 -1.15 5.00
CA SER A 307 -3.68 -1.37 3.55
C SER A 307 -2.37 -2.09 3.32
N LEU A 308 -2.17 -2.61 2.12
CA LEU A 308 -0.93 -3.27 1.72
C LEU A 308 -0.39 -2.65 0.43
N ASP A 309 0.91 -2.39 0.40
CA ASP A 309 1.66 -2.18 -0.83
C ASP A 309 2.31 -3.51 -1.23
N ALA A 310 1.76 -4.04 -2.32
CA ALA A 310 2.04 -5.38 -2.79
C ALA A 310 3.20 -5.37 -3.78
N ASN A 311 4.33 -5.81 -3.30
CA ASN A 311 5.53 -6.08 -4.08
C ASN A 311 6.33 -7.22 -3.42
N THR A 312 7.57 -7.37 -3.78
CA THR A 312 8.55 -8.18 -3.07
C THR A 312 9.94 -7.61 -3.29
N GLY A 313 10.82 -7.83 -2.33
CA GLY A 313 12.23 -7.48 -2.40
C GLY A 313 13.11 -8.69 -2.67
N ASP A 314 14.38 -8.41 -2.93
CA ASP A 314 15.43 -9.41 -3.00
C ASP A 314 16.40 -9.19 -1.82
N PRO A 315 16.40 -10.07 -0.79
CA PRO A 315 17.28 -9.92 0.37
C PRO A 315 18.78 -9.88 0.00
N MET A 316 19.14 -10.50 -1.11
CA MET A 316 20.54 -10.54 -1.56
C MET A 316 21.01 -9.20 -2.15
N LEU A 317 20.09 -8.42 -2.72
CA LEU A 317 20.40 -7.08 -3.24
C LEU A 317 20.44 -6.02 -2.14
N GLY A 318 19.53 -6.09 -1.17
CA GLY A 318 19.56 -5.22 0.01
C GLY A 318 19.10 -3.78 -0.21
N TRP A 319 18.44 -3.47 -1.32
CA TRP A 319 17.78 -2.19 -1.58
C TRP A 319 16.32 -2.40 -2.02
N ASP A 320 15.60 -1.30 -2.16
CA ASP A 320 14.21 -1.32 -2.58
C ASP A 320 14.09 -1.67 -4.06
N THR A 321 13.62 -2.88 -4.34
CA THR A 321 13.55 -3.40 -5.70
C THR A 321 12.14 -3.36 -6.30
N ASP A 322 11.11 -3.17 -5.49
CA ASP A 322 9.70 -3.04 -5.86
C ASP A 322 9.26 -4.04 -6.96
N GLN A 323 9.66 -5.31 -6.80
CA GLN A 323 9.33 -6.33 -7.79
C GLN A 323 7.86 -6.75 -7.64
N PHE A 324 7.21 -7.05 -8.77
CA PHE A 324 5.88 -7.66 -8.70
C PHE A 324 5.90 -8.98 -7.93
N PRO A 325 4.92 -9.23 -7.04
CA PRO A 325 4.88 -10.45 -6.22
C PRO A 325 4.64 -11.68 -7.09
N SER A 326 5.34 -12.77 -6.76
CA SER A 326 5.25 -14.06 -7.45
C SER A 326 5.23 -15.27 -6.52
N SER A 327 5.48 -15.07 -5.21
CA SER A 327 5.52 -16.15 -4.22
C SER A 327 4.11 -16.48 -3.71
N LEU A 328 3.63 -17.69 -4.05
CA LEU A 328 2.32 -18.14 -3.55
C LEU A 328 2.35 -18.45 -2.06
N TYR A 329 3.45 -18.96 -1.53
CA TYR A 329 3.60 -19.21 -0.10
C TYR A 329 3.47 -17.90 0.72
N GLU A 330 4.14 -16.85 0.27
CA GLU A 330 4.08 -15.53 0.91
C GLU A 330 2.69 -14.91 0.82
N THR A 331 2.07 -14.90 -0.37
CA THR A 331 0.73 -14.34 -0.54
C THR A 331 -0.35 -15.14 0.18
N ALA A 332 -0.19 -16.46 0.34
CA ALA A 332 -1.07 -17.28 1.18
C ALA A 332 -1.00 -16.87 2.66
N ASN A 333 0.20 -16.63 3.20
CA ASN A 333 0.41 -16.12 4.56
C ASN A 333 -0.20 -14.72 4.75
N ILE A 334 0.07 -13.82 3.80
CA ILE A 334 -0.50 -12.45 3.80
C ILE A 334 -2.03 -12.53 3.83
N MET A 335 -2.63 -13.29 2.95
CA MET A 335 -4.08 -13.40 2.86
C MET A 335 -4.70 -14.12 4.06
N TYR A 336 -4.00 -15.12 4.63
CA TYR A 336 -4.44 -15.79 5.85
C TYR A 336 -4.52 -14.81 7.03
N THR A 337 -3.48 -14.00 7.22
CA THR A 337 -3.46 -12.95 8.26
C THR A 337 -4.55 -11.92 8.00
N LEU A 338 -4.69 -11.44 6.77
CA LEU A 338 -5.73 -10.47 6.42
C LEU A 338 -7.13 -11.00 6.75
N LEU A 339 -7.46 -12.23 6.35
CA LEU A 339 -8.76 -12.86 6.63
C LEU A 339 -8.97 -13.11 8.13
N LYS A 340 -7.91 -13.50 8.87
CA LYS A 340 -7.94 -13.70 10.32
C LYS A 340 -8.43 -12.45 11.06
N TYR A 341 -8.07 -11.27 10.58
CA TYR A 341 -8.41 -9.98 11.18
C TYR A 341 -9.56 -9.23 10.46
N GLY A 342 -10.35 -9.93 9.62
CA GLY A 342 -11.60 -9.42 9.06
C GLY A 342 -11.49 -8.70 7.71
N GLY A 343 -10.30 -8.66 7.11
CA GLY A 343 -10.09 -8.07 5.79
C GLY A 343 -9.93 -6.55 5.80
N PHE A 344 -9.88 -5.97 4.60
CA PHE A 344 -9.82 -4.52 4.44
C PHE A 344 -11.17 -3.84 4.73
N THR A 345 -11.09 -2.62 5.25
CA THR A 345 -12.25 -1.71 5.34
C THR A 345 -12.21 -0.64 4.25
N LYS A 346 -11.14 0.15 4.22
CA LYS A 346 -10.92 1.23 3.22
C LYS A 346 -9.65 1.00 2.38
N GLY A 347 -8.68 0.22 2.87
CA GLY A 347 -7.47 -0.16 2.15
C GLY A 347 -7.70 -1.23 1.08
N GLY A 348 -6.61 -1.73 0.52
CA GLY A 348 -6.61 -2.76 -0.52
C GLY A 348 -5.20 -3.30 -0.75
N VAL A 349 -5.06 -4.12 -1.78
CA VAL A 349 -3.77 -4.59 -2.31
C VAL A 349 -3.35 -3.63 -3.41
N ASN A 350 -2.49 -2.69 -3.10
CA ASN A 350 -1.97 -1.69 -4.02
C ASN A 350 -0.63 -2.18 -4.58
N PHE A 351 -0.46 -2.19 -5.91
CA PHE A 351 0.79 -2.65 -6.51
C PHE A 351 1.83 -1.54 -6.56
N ASP A 352 2.47 -1.27 -5.41
CA ASP A 352 3.70 -0.47 -5.38
C ASP A 352 4.86 -1.31 -5.91
N ALA A 353 4.80 -1.55 -7.22
CA ALA A 353 5.70 -2.45 -7.92
C ALA A 353 5.97 -1.93 -9.34
N HIS A 354 7.19 -2.10 -9.81
CA HIS A 354 7.55 -1.75 -11.19
C HIS A 354 8.10 -2.95 -11.96
N VAL A 355 7.92 -2.93 -13.27
CA VAL A 355 8.58 -3.88 -14.15
C VAL A 355 10.09 -3.63 -14.12
N ARG A 356 10.89 -4.69 -14.22
CA ARG A 356 12.36 -4.57 -14.26
C ARG A 356 12.81 -3.84 -15.51
N ARG A 357 13.97 -3.20 -15.47
CA ARG A 357 14.50 -2.37 -16.58
C ARG A 357 14.66 -3.13 -17.89
N GLU A 358 14.76 -4.46 -17.85
CA GLU A 358 14.81 -5.34 -19.02
C GLU A 358 13.43 -5.67 -19.58
N SER A 359 12.35 -5.43 -18.83
CA SER A 359 10.97 -5.60 -19.25
C SER A 359 10.39 -4.24 -19.64
N PHE A 360 10.65 -3.79 -20.85
CA PHE A 360 10.45 -2.39 -21.23
C PHE A 360 9.29 -2.16 -22.23
N THR A 361 8.55 -3.22 -22.59
CA THR A 361 7.42 -3.07 -23.50
C THR A 361 6.10 -2.78 -22.77
N PRO A 362 5.11 -2.17 -23.44
CA PRO A 362 3.78 -1.98 -22.82
C PRO A 362 3.09 -3.29 -22.42
N GLU A 363 3.38 -4.40 -23.11
CA GLU A 363 2.88 -5.74 -22.79
C GLU A 363 3.35 -6.19 -21.40
N ASP A 364 4.60 -5.89 -21.02
CA ASP A 364 5.17 -6.27 -19.74
C ASP A 364 4.41 -5.65 -18.57
N LEU A 365 3.82 -4.47 -18.73
CA LEU A 365 2.96 -3.87 -17.71
C LEU A 365 1.71 -4.72 -17.44
N PHE A 366 1.08 -5.25 -18.48
CA PHE A 366 -0.07 -6.13 -18.32
C PHE A 366 0.33 -7.46 -17.69
N PHE A 367 1.39 -8.11 -18.19
CA PHE A 367 1.83 -9.41 -17.67
C PHE A 367 2.25 -9.34 -16.20
N ALA A 368 2.91 -8.26 -15.80
CA ALA A 368 3.28 -8.03 -14.40
C ALA A 368 2.05 -7.91 -13.49
N HIS A 369 1.08 -7.08 -13.87
CA HIS A 369 -0.15 -6.92 -13.09
C HIS A 369 -1.02 -8.19 -13.11
N ILE A 370 -1.17 -8.87 -14.24
CA ILE A 370 -1.90 -10.14 -14.33
C ILE A 370 -1.27 -11.16 -13.37
N GLY A 371 0.06 -11.30 -13.38
CA GLY A 371 0.78 -12.20 -12.50
C GLY A 371 0.61 -11.86 -11.02
N GLY A 372 0.77 -10.58 -10.66
CA GLY A 372 0.58 -10.09 -9.29
C GLY A 372 -0.85 -10.27 -8.79
N MET A 373 -1.86 -9.94 -9.61
CA MET A 373 -3.27 -10.14 -9.26
C MET A 373 -3.62 -11.62 -9.11
N ASP A 374 -3.12 -12.48 -10.00
CA ASP A 374 -3.37 -13.92 -9.95
C ASP A 374 -2.73 -14.60 -8.74
N VAL A 375 -1.49 -14.22 -8.36
CA VAL A 375 -0.84 -14.84 -7.19
C VAL A 375 -1.53 -14.46 -5.88
N PHE A 376 -1.99 -13.21 -5.74
CA PHE A 376 -2.79 -12.79 -4.58
C PHE A 376 -4.18 -13.46 -4.56
N ALA A 377 -4.84 -13.57 -5.71
CA ALA A 377 -6.12 -14.26 -5.82
C ALA A 377 -6.00 -15.75 -5.46
N ARG A 378 -4.93 -16.41 -5.91
CA ARG A 378 -4.65 -17.79 -5.52
C ARG A 378 -4.30 -17.90 -4.04
N GLY A 379 -3.50 -16.98 -3.50
CA GLY A 379 -3.20 -16.87 -2.07
C GLY A 379 -4.46 -16.73 -1.21
N LEU A 380 -5.43 -15.92 -1.64
CA LEU A 380 -6.73 -15.78 -0.98
C LEU A 380 -7.49 -17.12 -0.93
N LYS A 381 -7.51 -17.87 -2.03
CA LYS A 381 -8.17 -19.20 -2.07
C LYS A 381 -7.48 -20.20 -1.15
N VAL A 382 -6.15 -20.23 -1.13
CA VAL A 382 -5.34 -21.06 -0.20
C VAL A 382 -5.66 -20.70 1.24
N ALA A 383 -5.62 -19.40 1.58
CA ALA A 383 -5.90 -18.91 2.91
C ALA A 383 -7.31 -19.27 3.39
N ALA A 384 -8.31 -19.14 2.53
CA ALA A 384 -9.70 -19.49 2.85
C ALA A 384 -9.86 -20.99 3.08
N ALA A 385 -9.20 -21.85 2.27
CA ALA A 385 -9.21 -23.28 2.48
C ALA A 385 -8.58 -23.68 3.82
N MET A 386 -7.42 -23.14 4.15
CA MET A 386 -6.74 -23.35 5.46
C MET A 386 -7.62 -22.93 6.64
N ARG A 387 -8.32 -21.79 6.53
CA ARG A 387 -9.24 -21.30 7.55
C ARG A 387 -10.47 -22.20 7.72
N LYS A 388 -11.05 -22.67 6.61
CA LYS A 388 -12.17 -23.60 6.60
C LYS A 388 -11.83 -24.91 7.34
N ASP A 389 -10.65 -25.44 7.12
CA ASP A 389 -10.19 -26.68 7.75
C ASP A 389 -9.70 -26.47 9.20
N LYS A 390 -9.55 -25.22 9.64
CA LYS A 390 -9.15 -24.82 10.98
C LYS A 390 -7.79 -25.37 11.47
N ALA A 391 -6.96 -25.86 10.56
CA ALA A 391 -5.72 -26.57 10.88
C ALA A 391 -4.81 -25.76 11.82
N LEU A 392 -4.59 -24.47 11.55
CA LEU A 392 -3.79 -23.59 12.40
C LEU A 392 -4.57 -23.10 13.64
N SER A 393 -5.81 -22.71 13.47
CA SER A 393 -6.61 -22.12 14.57
C SER A 393 -6.90 -23.12 15.69
N GLU A 394 -7.21 -24.39 15.39
CA GLU A 394 -7.41 -25.41 16.41
C GLU A 394 -6.09 -25.77 17.13
N PHE A 395 -4.96 -25.78 16.40
CA PHE A 395 -3.66 -25.98 17.04
C PHE A 395 -3.34 -24.84 18.03
N ILE A 396 -3.52 -23.59 17.62
CA ILE A 396 -3.31 -22.42 18.49
C ILE A 396 -4.25 -22.49 19.70
N LYS A 397 -5.54 -22.74 19.51
CA LYS A 397 -6.52 -22.88 20.58
C LYS A 397 -6.10 -23.93 21.62
N LYS A 398 -5.71 -25.13 21.16
CA LYS A 398 -5.22 -26.19 22.06
C LYS A 398 -3.96 -25.75 22.80
N ARG A 399 -3.00 -25.13 22.11
CA ARG A 399 -1.73 -24.69 22.68
C ARG A 399 -1.90 -23.70 23.83
N TYR A 400 -2.88 -22.81 23.75
CA TYR A 400 -3.13 -21.75 24.72
C TYR A 400 -4.29 -22.07 25.69
N ALA A 401 -4.89 -23.26 25.64
CA ALA A 401 -6.08 -23.61 26.42
C ALA A 401 -5.93 -23.46 27.93
N SER A 402 -4.69 -23.53 28.47
CA SER A 402 -4.44 -23.32 29.91
C SER A 402 -4.74 -21.90 30.40
N TRP A 403 -4.85 -20.92 29.46
CA TRP A 403 -5.20 -19.53 29.77
C TRP A 403 -6.71 -19.30 29.87
N ASP A 404 -7.52 -20.23 29.35
CA ASP A 404 -8.99 -20.13 29.35
C ASP A 404 -9.63 -20.49 30.67
N SER A 405 -8.88 -21.07 31.61
CA SER A 405 -9.40 -21.54 32.90
C SER A 405 -8.36 -21.49 34.02
N GLY A 406 -8.81 -21.70 35.27
CA GLY A 406 -7.93 -21.79 36.44
C GLY A 406 -7.04 -20.56 36.64
N ILE A 407 -5.75 -20.81 36.96
CA ILE A 407 -4.80 -19.71 37.20
C ILE A 407 -4.55 -18.84 35.99
N GLY A 408 -4.57 -19.39 34.77
CA GLY A 408 -4.41 -18.64 33.54
C GLY A 408 -5.50 -17.57 33.40
N ALA A 409 -6.75 -17.94 33.55
CA ALA A 409 -7.88 -17.02 33.49
C ALA A 409 -7.85 -15.94 34.60
N GLU A 410 -7.32 -16.25 35.78
CA GLU A 410 -7.17 -15.27 36.88
C GLU A 410 -6.02 -14.27 36.58
N ILE A 411 -4.95 -14.74 35.94
CA ILE A 411 -3.85 -13.87 35.46
C ILE A 411 -4.36 -12.89 34.40
N GLU A 412 -5.07 -13.37 33.40
CA GLU A 412 -5.60 -12.51 32.32
C GLU A 412 -6.61 -11.47 32.82
N LYS A 413 -7.38 -11.81 33.86
CA LYS A 413 -8.29 -10.86 34.51
C LYS A 413 -7.60 -9.89 35.47
N GLY A 414 -6.26 -9.99 35.63
CA GLY A 414 -5.50 -9.15 36.58
C GLY A 414 -5.85 -9.35 38.03
N LYS A 415 -6.36 -10.54 38.42
CA LYS A 415 -6.82 -10.83 39.79
C LYS A 415 -5.73 -11.38 40.70
N VAL A 416 -4.57 -11.74 40.15
CA VAL A 416 -3.47 -12.34 40.90
C VAL A 416 -2.17 -11.57 40.64
N GLY A 417 -1.39 -11.40 41.72
CA GLY A 417 -0.06 -10.83 41.68
C GLY A 417 1.02 -11.87 41.99
N PHE A 418 2.25 -11.43 42.18
CA PHE A 418 3.39 -12.33 42.42
C PHE A 418 3.22 -13.20 43.64
N LYS A 419 2.61 -12.68 44.72
CA LYS A 419 2.42 -13.45 45.97
C LYS A 419 1.42 -14.61 45.81
N GLU A 420 0.32 -14.37 45.12
CA GLU A 420 -0.69 -15.38 44.79
C GLU A 420 -0.12 -16.45 43.86
N LEU A 421 0.69 -16.02 42.87
CA LEU A 421 1.36 -16.93 41.94
C LEU A 421 2.43 -17.78 42.64
N GLU A 422 3.20 -17.21 43.57
CA GLU A 422 4.15 -17.97 44.42
C GLU A 422 3.41 -19.03 45.23
N ALA A 423 2.35 -18.64 45.96
CA ALA A 423 1.54 -19.57 46.75
C ALA A 423 0.94 -20.69 45.90
N TYR A 424 0.47 -20.36 44.69
CA TYR A 424 -0.02 -21.33 43.72
C TYR A 424 1.06 -22.33 43.34
N MET A 425 2.28 -21.86 43.02
CA MET A 425 3.39 -22.72 42.59
C MET A 425 3.95 -23.57 43.71
N LEU A 426 4.05 -23.01 44.94
CA LEU A 426 4.46 -23.79 46.12
C LEU A 426 3.53 -24.98 46.38
N LYS A 427 2.24 -24.82 46.07
CA LYS A 427 1.25 -25.89 46.20
C LYS A 427 1.27 -26.87 45.04
N LYS A 428 1.46 -26.36 43.77
CA LYS A 428 1.40 -27.16 42.56
C LYS A 428 2.71 -27.90 42.25
N GLY A 429 3.84 -27.37 42.67
CA GLY A 429 5.17 -27.85 42.28
C GLY A 429 5.61 -27.35 40.91
N ASN A 430 6.80 -27.79 40.48
CA ASN A 430 7.40 -27.37 39.25
C ASN A 430 6.58 -27.83 38.02
N PRO A 431 6.32 -26.94 37.07
CA PRO A 431 5.63 -27.30 35.84
C PRO A 431 6.52 -28.18 34.94
N ALA A 432 5.91 -29.10 34.22
CA ALA A 432 6.59 -29.81 33.14
C ALA A 432 6.90 -28.86 31.98
N ALA A 433 7.85 -29.24 31.12
CA ALA A 433 8.09 -28.56 29.87
C ALA A 433 6.84 -28.59 28.99
N ASN A 434 6.68 -27.56 28.14
CA ASN A 434 5.59 -27.51 27.20
C ASN A 434 5.70 -28.63 26.15
N GLU A 435 4.55 -29.02 25.59
CA GLU A 435 4.49 -29.90 24.42
C GLU A 435 5.22 -29.23 23.22
N SER A 436 5.60 -30.08 22.24
CA SER A 436 6.26 -29.63 21.01
C SER A 436 5.44 -28.56 20.29
N GLY A 437 6.11 -27.50 19.83
CA GLY A 437 5.51 -26.42 19.06
C GLY A 437 5.21 -26.75 17.61
N ARG A 438 5.74 -27.90 17.09
CA ARG A 438 5.46 -28.39 15.73
C ARG A 438 5.79 -27.40 14.60
N GLN A 439 6.81 -26.57 14.75
CA GLN A 439 7.14 -25.48 13.82
C GLN A 439 7.24 -25.98 12.36
N GLU A 440 8.10 -26.96 12.12
CA GLU A 440 8.35 -27.50 10.78
C GLU A 440 7.09 -28.10 10.15
N TYR A 441 6.25 -28.76 10.96
CA TYR A 441 4.96 -29.30 10.50
C TYR A 441 4.01 -28.16 10.09
N LEU A 442 3.88 -27.12 10.92
CA LEU A 442 2.98 -26.00 10.66
C LEU A 442 3.42 -25.13 9.48
N GLU A 443 4.74 -24.94 9.31
CA GLU A 443 5.29 -24.24 8.15
C GLU A 443 5.05 -25.02 6.85
N ASN A 444 5.11 -26.35 6.90
CA ASN A 444 4.85 -27.19 5.74
C ASN A 444 3.36 -27.36 5.42
N ILE A 445 2.45 -27.16 6.38
CA ILE A 445 1.01 -27.37 6.15
C ILE A 445 0.46 -26.47 5.03
N ILE A 446 1.06 -25.28 4.83
CA ILE A 446 0.69 -24.36 3.75
C ILE A 446 0.89 -25.02 2.37
N ASN A 447 1.96 -25.82 2.23
CA ASN A 447 2.29 -26.50 0.99
C ASN A 447 1.23 -27.54 0.59
N ASP A 448 0.48 -28.09 1.55
CA ASP A 448 -0.60 -29.04 1.29
C ASP A 448 -1.80 -28.37 0.58
N TYR A 449 -1.93 -27.04 0.68
CA TYR A 449 -2.97 -26.24 0.06
C TYR A 449 -2.54 -25.55 -1.25
N ILE A 450 -1.25 -25.58 -1.58
CA ILE A 450 -0.68 -24.87 -2.75
C ILE A 450 -0.83 -25.68 -4.06
N MET A 451 -1.48 -26.79 -4.08
CA MET A 451 -1.65 -27.66 -5.28
C MET A 451 -2.38 -27.02 -6.46
#